data_66224f6abd9f058982597dc8df4fbace
#
_entry.id   66224f6abd9f058982597dc8df4fbace
#
_cell.length_a   1.000
_cell.length_b   1.000
_cell.length_c   1.000
_cell.angle_alpha   90.00
_cell.angle_beta   90.00
_cell.angle_gamma   90.00
#
_symmetry.space_group_name_H-M   'P 1'
#
loop_
_entity.id
_entity.type
_entity.pdbx_description
1 polymer ?
#
loop_
_entity_poly.entity_id
_entity_poly.type
_entity_poly.pdbx_seq_one_letter_code
_entity_poly.pdbx_strand_id
1 'polypeptide(L)'
;MRFMPLFLFAFAALFLPGVAARAAMPAPYTITLKNGKFTPANLSLPANKKIKLTVRNEDAMPAEFESSDLDREQVVAAHDDIIVYLGPLQSGVYNYFDDFNRKITGKITVK
;
A
#
# COMPACT_ATOMS: atom_id res chain seq x y z
N MET A 1 -70.71 4.72 -2.09
CA MET A 1 -69.40 4.90 -1.44
C MET A 1 -68.44 3.85 -1.93
N ARG A 2 -67.52 4.22 -2.73
CA ARG A 2 -66.49 3.28 -3.18
C ARG A 2 -65.22 3.59 -2.41
N PHE A 3 -64.79 2.65 -1.62
CA PHE A 3 -63.49 2.71 -1.01
C PHE A 3 -62.47 2.25 -2.06
N MET A 4 -61.62 3.15 -2.51
CA MET A 4 -60.41 2.77 -3.20
C MET A 4 -59.40 2.24 -2.21
N PRO A 5 -58.95 1.00 -2.34
CA PRO A 5 -57.82 0.56 -1.52
C PRO A 5 -56.60 1.36 -1.94
N LEU A 6 -56.08 2.11 -1.00
CA LEU A 6 -54.79 2.73 -1.14
C LEU A 6 -53.77 1.61 -1.13
N PHE A 7 -53.33 1.17 -2.29
CA PHE A 7 -52.17 0.31 -2.37
C PHE A 7 -50.93 1.16 -2.03
N LEU A 8 -50.57 1.14 -0.77
CA LEU A 8 -49.26 1.64 -0.36
C LEU A 8 -48.24 0.63 -0.92
N PHE A 9 -47.71 0.89 -2.08
CA PHE A 9 -46.51 0.24 -2.50
C PHE A 9 -45.37 0.78 -1.62
N ALA A 10 -45.12 0.09 -0.50
CA ALA A 10 -43.86 0.25 0.21
C ALA A 10 -42.78 -0.27 -0.75
N PHE A 11 -42.18 0.62 -1.49
CA PHE A 11 -40.88 0.35 -2.10
C PHE A 11 -39.92 0.13 -0.94
N ALA A 12 -39.79 -1.10 -0.51
CA ALA A 12 -38.62 -1.50 0.24
C ALA A 12 -37.45 -1.39 -0.74
N ALA A 13 -36.81 -0.23 -0.73
CA ALA A 13 -35.51 -0.13 -1.33
C ALA A 13 -34.63 -1.16 -0.62
N LEU A 14 -34.37 -2.26 -1.28
CA LEU A 14 -33.39 -3.21 -0.81
C LEU A 14 -32.05 -2.51 -0.94
N PHE A 15 -31.66 -1.76 0.11
CA PHE A 15 -30.30 -1.40 0.33
C PHE A 15 -29.56 -2.70 0.65
N LEU A 16 -29.04 -3.35 -0.37
CA LEU A 16 -27.95 -4.28 -0.18
C LEU A 16 -26.83 -3.44 0.45
N PRO A 17 -26.45 -3.70 1.73
CA PRO A 17 -25.31 -3.02 2.31
C PRO A 17 -24.17 -3.27 1.35
N GLY A 18 -23.66 -2.18 0.76
CA GLY A 18 -22.81 -2.24 -0.39
C GLY A 18 -21.50 -2.92 -0.11
N VAL A 19 -21.46 -4.22 -0.36
CA VAL A 19 -20.20 -4.96 -0.55
C VAL A 19 -19.43 -4.35 -1.74
N ALA A 20 -20.12 -3.65 -2.65
CA ALA A 20 -19.52 -2.99 -3.81
C ALA A 20 -18.95 -1.59 -3.54
N ALA A 21 -19.28 -0.94 -2.42
CA ALA A 21 -18.94 0.46 -2.18
C ALA A 21 -17.70 0.67 -1.31
N ARG A 22 -17.11 -0.38 -0.75
CA ARG A 22 -15.85 -0.28 -0.03
C ARG A 22 -14.72 -0.59 -1.00
N ALA A 23 -14.20 0.46 -1.65
CA ALA A 23 -12.85 0.35 -2.16
C ALA A 23 -11.97 -0.19 -1.02
N ALA A 24 -11.34 -1.34 -1.23
CA ALA A 24 -10.45 -1.91 -0.25
C ALA A 24 -9.40 -0.85 0.11
N MET A 25 -9.30 -0.49 1.39
CA MET A 25 -8.26 0.40 1.85
C MET A 25 -6.91 -0.28 1.64
N PRO A 26 -5.87 0.47 1.17
CA PRO A 26 -4.53 -0.09 1.05
C PRO A 26 -4.05 -0.66 2.38
N ALA A 27 -3.53 -1.88 2.37
CA ALA A 27 -2.97 -2.51 3.55
C ALA A 27 -1.65 -1.83 3.95
N PRO A 28 -1.47 -1.44 5.23
CA PRO A 28 -0.30 -0.71 5.69
C PRO A 28 0.88 -1.64 5.98
N TYR A 29 2.05 -1.26 5.48
CA TYR A 29 3.33 -1.91 5.75
C TYR A 29 4.41 -0.85 5.95
N THR A 30 5.48 -1.19 6.63
CA THR A 30 6.60 -0.28 6.89
C THR A 30 7.92 -0.97 6.65
N ILE A 31 8.81 -0.26 5.97
CA ILE A 31 10.25 -0.56 5.88
C ILE A 31 10.98 0.56 6.59
N THR A 32 11.89 0.22 7.49
CA THR A 32 12.70 1.20 8.22
C THR A 32 14.15 1.11 7.78
N LEU A 33 14.71 2.24 7.40
CA LEU A 33 16.15 2.40 7.19
C LEU A 33 16.79 2.91 8.48
N LYS A 34 17.66 2.10 9.06
CA LYS A 34 18.38 2.44 10.27
C LYS A 34 19.78 1.84 10.26
N ASN A 35 20.77 2.64 10.61
CA ASN A 35 22.18 2.24 10.60
C ASN A 35 22.62 1.62 9.26
N GLY A 36 22.17 2.20 8.17
CA GLY A 36 22.48 1.72 6.81
C GLY A 36 21.90 0.37 6.45
N LYS A 37 20.78 -0.02 7.07
CA LYS A 37 20.08 -1.28 6.80
C LYS A 37 18.59 -1.08 6.71
N PHE A 38 17.97 -1.75 5.75
CA PHE A 38 16.52 -1.86 5.68
C PHE A 38 16.01 -2.99 6.58
N THR A 39 15.00 -2.68 7.38
CA THR A 39 14.34 -3.63 8.27
C THR A 39 12.82 -3.59 8.04
N PRO A 40 12.17 -4.71 7.72
CA PRO A 40 12.76 -6.01 7.41
C PRO A 40 13.57 -5.98 6.10
N ALA A 41 14.62 -6.77 6.00
CA ALA A 41 15.44 -6.85 4.78
C ALA A 41 14.67 -7.52 3.62
N ASN A 42 13.71 -8.35 3.96
CA ASN A 42 12.77 -8.97 3.03
C ASN A 42 11.34 -8.80 3.57
N LEU A 43 10.60 -7.87 2.97
CA LEU A 43 9.21 -7.62 3.33
C LEU A 43 8.29 -8.57 2.55
N SER A 44 7.41 -9.28 3.26
CA SER A 44 6.39 -10.12 2.65
C SER A 44 5.10 -9.32 2.45
N LEU A 45 4.59 -9.32 1.23
CA LEU A 45 3.33 -8.66 0.87
C LEU A 45 2.35 -9.66 0.23
N PRO A 46 1.05 -9.47 0.45
CA PRO A 46 0.04 -10.24 -0.26
C PRO A 46 -0.05 -9.81 -1.73
N ALA A 47 -0.22 -10.80 -2.62
CA ALA A 47 -0.49 -10.54 -4.03
C ALA A 47 -1.89 -9.95 -4.24
N ASN A 48 -2.06 -9.24 -5.34
CA ASN A 48 -3.35 -8.73 -5.82
C ASN A 48 -4.08 -7.78 -4.85
N LYS A 49 -3.34 -7.09 -4.01
CA LYS A 49 -3.87 -6.10 -3.06
C LYS A 49 -3.17 -4.76 -3.21
N LYS A 50 -3.90 -3.70 -2.93
CA LYS A 50 -3.31 -2.36 -2.80
C LYS A 50 -2.53 -2.28 -1.48
N ILE A 51 -1.34 -1.72 -1.55
CA ILE A 51 -0.40 -1.60 -0.44
C ILE A 51 -0.08 -0.13 -0.19
N LYS A 52 -0.10 0.25 1.07
CA LYS A 52 0.43 1.52 1.54
C LYS A 52 1.75 1.26 2.24
N LEU A 53 2.85 1.45 1.54
CA LEU A 53 4.19 1.25 2.09
C LEU A 53 4.72 2.56 2.66
N THR A 54 5.00 2.57 3.95
CA THR A 54 5.78 3.63 4.59
C THR A 54 7.25 3.25 4.54
N VAL A 55 8.08 4.12 3.98
CA VAL A 55 9.53 4.00 4.07
C VAL A 55 10.01 5.04 5.05
N ARG A 56 10.50 4.57 6.20
CA ARG A 56 10.98 5.41 7.30
C ARG A 56 12.48 5.46 7.30
N ASN A 57 13.03 6.65 7.20
CA ASN A 57 14.47 6.87 7.33
C ASN A 57 14.77 7.38 8.75
N GLU A 58 15.38 6.52 9.57
CA GLU A 58 15.84 6.88 10.92
C GLU A 58 17.29 7.31 10.95
N ASP A 59 17.97 7.32 9.82
CA ASP A 59 19.37 7.77 9.72
C ASP A 59 19.46 9.28 9.54
N ALA A 60 20.63 9.82 9.84
CA ALA A 60 20.94 11.24 9.74
C ALA A 60 21.24 11.71 8.30
N MET A 61 21.34 10.78 7.36
CA MET A 61 21.56 11.05 5.94
C MET A 61 20.29 10.81 5.14
N PRO A 62 20.01 11.62 4.11
CA PRO A 62 18.92 11.33 3.20
C PRO A 62 19.21 10.03 2.43
N ALA A 63 18.15 9.35 2.03
CA ALA A 63 18.19 8.16 1.19
C ALA A 63 17.29 8.35 -0.02
N GLU A 64 17.53 7.58 -1.07
CA GLU A 64 16.64 7.51 -2.20
C GLU A 64 16.13 6.08 -2.34
N PHE A 65 14.84 5.89 -2.06
CA PHE A 65 14.17 4.61 -2.29
C PHE A 65 14.00 4.42 -3.79
N GLU A 66 14.70 3.44 -4.34
CA GLU A 66 14.66 3.15 -5.77
C GLU A 66 14.41 1.67 -6.02
N SER A 67 13.50 1.40 -6.96
CA SER A 67 13.18 0.07 -7.42
C SER A 67 12.78 0.13 -8.89
N SER A 68 13.61 -0.46 -9.74
CA SER A 68 13.25 -0.66 -11.15
C SER A 68 12.09 -1.65 -11.28
N ASP A 69 12.09 -2.69 -10.44
CA ASP A 69 11.04 -3.72 -10.46
C ASP A 69 9.66 -3.15 -10.12
N LEU A 70 9.61 -2.14 -9.25
CA LEU A 70 8.37 -1.47 -8.83
C LEU A 70 8.10 -0.18 -9.61
N ASP A 71 9.04 0.26 -10.43
CA ASP A 71 8.98 1.56 -11.11
C ASP A 71 8.77 2.71 -10.12
N ARG A 72 9.62 2.76 -9.11
CA ARG A 72 9.58 3.79 -8.06
C ARG A 72 10.94 4.40 -7.80
N GLU A 73 10.94 5.71 -7.60
CA GLU A 73 12.10 6.50 -7.25
C GLU A 73 11.64 7.67 -6.40
N GLN A 74 12.06 7.71 -5.13
CA GLN A 74 11.66 8.79 -4.22
C GLN A 74 12.69 9.01 -3.13
N VAL A 75 13.04 10.28 -2.91
CA VAL A 75 13.94 10.68 -1.82
C VAL A 75 13.21 10.66 -0.49
N VAL A 76 13.87 10.11 0.52
CA VAL A 76 13.44 10.16 1.91
C VAL A 76 14.45 11.00 2.68
N ALA A 77 14.05 12.16 3.17
CA ALA A 77 14.91 13.01 3.98
C ALA A 77 15.34 12.29 5.27
N ALA A 78 16.45 12.74 5.84
CA ALA A 78 16.90 12.26 7.14
C ALA A 78 15.78 12.40 8.19
N HIS A 79 15.62 11.39 9.02
CA HIS A 79 14.60 11.37 10.09
C HIS A 79 13.16 11.65 9.61
N ASP A 80 12.83 11.24 8.40
CA ASP A 80 11.52 11.46 7.79
C ASP A 80 10.95 10.17 7.19
N ASP A 81 9.69 10.22 6.84
CA ASP A 81 8.95 9.14 6.22
C ASP A 81 8.44 9.55 4.84
N ILE A 82 8.36 8.59 3.94
CA ILE A 82 7.57 8.72 2.71
C ILE A 82 6.52 7.62 2.65
N ILE A 83 5.48 7.85 1.87
CA ILE A 83 4.46 6.85 1.57
C ILE A 83 4.56 6.51 0.10
N VAL A 84 4.67 5.21 -0.17
CA VAL A 84 4.69 4.66 -1.51
C VAL A 84 3.48 3.73 -1.67
N TYR A 85 2.59 4.08 -2.56
CA TYR A 85 1.46 3.22 -2.88
C TYR A 85 1.87 2.21 -3.95
N LEU A 86 1.65 0.94 -3.67
CA LEU A 86 2.01 -0.17 -4.55
C LEU A 86 0.81 -1.03 -4.85
N GLY A 87 0.87 -1.72 -5.96
CA GLY A 87 -0.05 -2.78 -6.30
C GLY A 87 -1.36 -2.33 -6.96
N PRO A 88 -2.19 -3.31 -7.26
CA PRO A 88 -1.99 -4.75 -7.00
C PRO A 88 -0.76 -5.32 -7.70
N LEU A 89 0.05 -6.10 -6.96
CA LEU A 89 1.26 -6.75 -7.47
C LEU A 89 1.03 -8.24 -7.70
N GLN A 90 1.65 -8.78 -8.74
CA GLN A 90 1.72 -10.21 -8.97
C GLN A 90 2.74 -10.87 -8.04
N SER A 91 2.57 -12.16 -7.78
CA SER A 91 3.55 -12.93 -7.03
C SER A 91 4.92 -12.83 -7.66
N GLY A 92 5.94 -12.61 -6.85
CA GLY A 92 7.31 -12.43 -7.33
C GLY A 92 8.20 -11.77 -6.29
N VAL A 93 9.43 -11.53 -6.67
CA VAL A 93 10.44 -10.83 -5.88
C VAL A 93 10.74 -9.50 -6.54
N TYR A 94 10.65 -8.44 -5.77
CA TYR A 94 10.89 -7.08 -6.20
C TYR A 94 12.05 -6.51 -5.40
N ASN A 95 13.12 -6.11 -6.08
CA ASN A 95 14.32 -5.58 -5.45
C ASN A 95 14.23 -4.07 -5.35
N TYR A 96 14.79 -3.52 -4.28
CA TYR A 96 14.95 -2.08 -4.09
C TYR A 96 16.26 -1.78 -3.39
N PHE A 97 16.70 -0.56 -3.45
CA PHE A 97 17.96 -0.11 -2.88
C PHE A 97 17.92 1.39 -2.59
N ASP A 98 18.90 1.85 -1.84
CA ASP A 98 19.16 3.27 -1.65
C ASP A 98 20.10 3.76 -2.77
N ASP A 99 19.61 4.60 -3.67
CA ASP A 99 20.43 5.08 -4.79
C ASP A 99 21.56 6.03 -4.35
N PHE A 100 21.46 6.61 -3.17
CA PHE A 100 22.55 7.40 -2.59
C PHE A 100 23.65 6.53 -1.99
N ASN A 101 23.35 5.29 -1.65
CA ASN A 101 24.28 4.28 -1.22
C ASN A 101 23.84 2.89 -1.66
N ARG A 102 24.25 2.49 -2.83
CA ARG A 102 23.76 1.27 -3.51
C ARG A 102 24.13 -0.04 -2.84
N LYS A 103 24.96 0.00 -1.81
CA LYS A 103 25.24 -1.16 -0.95
C LYS A 103 24.07 -1.50 -0.03
N ILE A 104 23.18 -0.54 0.21
CA ILE A 104 22.01 -0.71 1.05
C ILE A 104 20.86 -1.19 0.18
N THR A 105 20.50 -2.46 0.33
CA THR A 105 19.51 -3.13 -0.51
C THR A 105 18.44 -3.81 0.33
N GLY A 106 17.30 -4.06 -0.29
CA GLY A 106 16.21 -4.83 0.29
C GLY A 106 15.42 -5.57 -0.77
N LYS A 107 14.51 -6.42 -0.31
CA LYS A 107 13.61 -7.20 -1.15
C LYS A 107 12.19 -7.14 -0.63
N ILE A 108 11.27 -7.21 -1.56
CA ILE A 108 9.85 -7.41 -1.30
C ILE A 108 9.45 -8.72 -1.97
N THR A 109 8.95 -9.67 -1.20
CA THR A 109 8.43 -10.94 -1.71
C THR A 109 6.91 -10.92 -1.66
N VAL A 110 6.30 -11.08 -2.80
CA VAL A 110 4.84 -11.07 -2.98
C VAL A 110 4.36 -12.48 -3.27
N LYS A 111 3.41 -12.92 -2.49
CA LYS A 111 2.79 -14.25 -2.63
C LYS A 111 1.27 -14.19 -2.65
#